data_06e081b617a4119d7cb439e488f31605
#
_entry.id   06e081b617a4119d7cb439e488f31605
#
_cell.length_a   1.000
_cell.length_b   1.000
_cell.length_c   1.000
_cell.angle_alpha   90.00
_cell.angle_beta   90.00
_cell.angle_gamma   90.00
#
_symmetry.space_group_name_H-M   'P 1'
#
loop_
_entity.id
_entity.type
_entity.pdbx_description
1 polymer ?
#
loop_
_entity_poly.entity_id
_entity_poly.type
_entity_poly.pdbx_seq_one_letter_code
_entity_poly.pdbx_strand_id
1 'polypeptide(L)'
;MTVQAVRDLLILPGSPRLVVACDSVGGIGPRPADLVAVPGDVVAHFAARVPLLEVICSGARPIALINTLCHARAEAGPFMDTFRRVAAQAGIPPEAVTGSTEENVPSPATGVGVTVIGAEEKGLIAGGSRAGDIVVCVGWPRSAPRDEVFIGHPDIVGLETVRSLIGSGLVHDALPVGSRGIGFETNQLACSAGLTAHPLAHPIPSGDSGGPATCVLLAGDPDDEPRLRALVPAHLPWHRIARLVAS
;
A
#
# COMPACT_ATOMS: atom_id res chain seq x y z
N MET A 1 -13.26 -20.02 -15.48
CA MET A 1 -12.66 -19.30 -14.33
C MET A 1 -12.32 -17.89 -14.80
N THR A 2 -12.83 -16.84 -14.14
CA THR A 2 -12.70 -15.45 -14.63
C THR A 2 -11.80 -14.68 -13.68
N VAL A 3 -10.83 -13.92 -14.22
CA VAL A 3 -10.04 -12.94 -13.48
C VAL A 3 -10.97 -11.78 -13.07
N GLN A 4 -10.85 -11.31 -11.84
CA GLN A 4 -11.59 -10.16 -11.33
C GLN A 4 -10.64 -8.99 -11.10
N ALA A 5 -11.05 -7.78 -11.50
CA ALA A 5 -10.36 -6.55 -11.11
C ALA A 5 -11.17 -5.90 -9.96
N VAL A 6 -10.51 -5.63 -8.85
CA VAL A 6 -11.07 -4.89 -7.71
C VAL A 6 -10.11 -3.77 -7.37
N ARG A 7 -10.49 -2.53 -7.68
CA ARG A 7 -9.59 -1.36 -7.54
C ARG A 7 -8.30 -1.59 -8.34
N ASP A 8 -7.13 -1.49 -7.73
CA ASP A 8 -5.82 -1.71 -8.36
C ASP A 8 -5.34 -3.18 -8.27
N LEU A 9 -6.21 -4.10 -7.83
CA LEU A 9 -5.91 -5.51 -7.68
C LEU A 9 -6.43 -6.35 -8.83
N LEU A 10 -5.64 -7.35 -9.25
CA LEU A 10 -6.13 -8.49 -10.02
C LEU A 10 -6.27 -9.71 -9.10
N ILE A 11 -7.48 -10.29 -9.09
CA ILE A 11 -7.76 -11.53 -8.35
C ILE A 11 -7.85 -12.66 -9.35
N LEU A 12 -6.86 -13.56 -9.29
CA LEU A 12 -6.75 -14.72 -10.17
C LEU A 12 -7.51 -15.90 -9.56
N PRO A 13 -8.31 -16.61 -10.35
CA PRO A 13 -9.05 -17.77 -9.87
C PRO A 13 -8.12 -18.92 -9.54
N GLY A 14 -8.43 -19.66 -8.47
CA GLY A 14 -7.64 -20.81 -8.01
C GLY A 14 -8.06 -21.25 -6.61
N SER A 15 -7.33 -22.18 -6.06
CA SER A 15 -7.45 -22.62 -4.66
C SER A 15 -6.04 -22.78 -4.08
N PRO A 16 -5.53 -21.79 -3.36
CA PRO A 16 -6.14 -20.50 -3.04
C PRO A 16 -6.30 -19.57 -4.25
N ARG A 17 -7.18 -18.55 -4.16
CA ARG A 17 -7.17 -17.40 -5.10
C ARG A 17 -5.87 -16.63 -4.90
N LEU A 18 -5.32 -16.09 -5.98
CA LEU A 18 -4.15 -15.21 -5.91
C LEU A 18 -4.55 -13.76 -6.14
N VAL A 19 -3.91 -12.87 -5.41
CA VAL A 19 -4.05 -11.42 -5.55
C VAL A 19 -2.76 -10.87 -6.09
N VAL A 20 -2.83 -10.04 -7.12
CA VAL A 20 -1.67 -9.40 -7.75
C VAL A 20 -1.84 -7.89 -7.66
N ALA A 21 -0.84 -7.21 -7.15
CA ALA A 21 -0.72 -5.76 -7.15
C ALA A 21 0.63 -5.35 -7.72
N CYS A 22 0.69 -4.20 -8.40
CA CYS A 22 1.94 -3.66 -8.91
C CYS A 22 1.98 -2.14 -8.81
N ASP A 23 3.20 -1.61 -8.70
CA ASP A 23 3.46 -0.18 -8.71
C ASP A 23 4.77 0.14 -9.41
N SER A 24 4.96 1.40 -9.80
CA SER A 24 6.16 1.89 -10.45
C SER A 24 6.63 3.22 -9.88
N VAL A 25 7.96 3.37 -9.81
CA VAL A 25 8.64 4.62 -9.43
C VAL A 25 9.55 5.04 -10.57
N GLY A 26 9.44 6.30 -10.98
CA GLY A 26 10.30 6.90 -12.00
C GLY A 26 10.80 8.28 -11.61
N GLY A 27 12.06 8.60 -11.91
CA GLY A 27 12.63 9.92 -11.64
C GLY A 27 12.87 10.24 -10.17
N ILE A 28 12.90 9.25 -9.32
CA ILE A 28 13.27 9.34 -7.89
C ILE A 28 14.39 8.34 -7.66
N GLY A 29 15.57 8.79 -7.21
CA GLY A 29 16.67 7.87 -6.97
C GLY A 29 18.05 8.49 -7.10
N PRO A 30 19.09 7.65 -7.30
CA PRO A 30 20.48 8.08 -7.34
C PRO A 30 20.98 8.52 -8.72
N ARG A 31 20.15 8.54 -9.76
CA ARG A 31 20.58 8.88 -11.13
C ARG A 31 20.64 10.39 -11.34
N PRO A 32 21.50 10.88 -12.26
CA PRO A 32 21.69 12.31 -12.49
C PRO A 32 20.42 13.06 -12.97
N ALA A 33 19.52 12.38 -13.68
CA ALA A 33 18.26 12.96 -14.16
C ALA A 33 17.07 12.70 -13.23
N ASP A 34 17.28 12.16 -12.03
CA ASP A 34 16.21 12.04 -11.05
C ASP A 34 15.80 13.42 -10.52
N LEU A 35 14.50 13.67 -10.47
CA LEU A 35 13.94 14.90 -9.95
C LEU A 35 14.08 14.98 -8.41
N VAL A 36 14.00 13.82 -7.75
CA VAL A 36 14.19 13.69 -6.31
C VAL A 36 15.41 12.78 -6.08
N ALA A 37 16.51 13.38 -5.61
CA ALA A 37 17.75 12.66 -5.36
C ALA A 37 17.71 11.96 -4.01
N VAL A 38 17.67 10.62 -4.04
CA VAL A 38 17.71 9.76 -2.84
C VAL A 38 18.49 8.48 -3.12
N PRO A 39 19.06 7.81 -2.11
CA PRO A 39 19.71 6.51 -2.28
C PRO A 39 18.77 5.42 -2.78
N GLY A 40 19.32 4.40 -3.45
CA GLY A 40 18.56 3.29 -4.03
C GLY A 40 17.80 2.44 -3.00
N ASP A 41 18.29 2.32 -1.78
CA ASP A 41 17.60 1.64 -0.67
C ASP A 41 16.32 2.36 -0.24
N VAL A 42 16.30 3.70 -0.26
CA VAL A 42 15.10 4.50 0.01
C VAL A 42 14.06 4.28 -1.09
N VAL A 43 14.49 4.33 -2.37
CA VAL A 43 13.59 4.06 -3.50
C VAL A 43 12.99 2.67 -3.39
N ALA A 44 13.82 1.63 -3.18
CA ALA A 44 13.37 0.25 -3.08
C ALA A 44 12.40 0.02 -1.93
N HIS A 45 12.63 0.69 -0.77
CA HIS A 45 11.74 0.61 0.38
C HIS A 45 10.33 1.09 0.02
N PHE A 46 10.23 2.28 -0.58
CA PHE A 46 8.93 2.87 -0.88
C PHE A 46 8.27 2.25 -2.12
N ALA A 47 9.04 1.81 -3.12
CA ALA A 47 8.52 1.09 -4.28
C ALA A 47 7.89 -0.26 -3.89
N ALA A 48 8.51 -1.02 -2.98
CA ALA A 48 7.96 -2.28 -2.49
C ALA A 48 6.73 -2.08 -1.61
N ARG A 49 6.68 -0.97 -0.88
CA ARG A 49 5.64 -0.68 0.11
C ARG A 49 4.24 -0.63 -0.50
N VAL A 50 4.08 0.04 -1.66
CA VAL A 50 2.76 0.22 -2.28
C VAL A 50 2.10 -1.12 -2.60
N PRO A 51 2.65 -2.00 -3.46
CA PRO A 51 2.01 -3.26 -3.79
C PRO A 51 1.94 -4.23 -2.60
N LEU A 52 2.84 -4.13 -1.61
CA LEU A 52 2.72 -4.91 -0.37
C LEU A 52 1.50 -4.49 0.44
N LEU A 53 1.26 -3.19 0.59
CA LEU A 53 0.09 -2.69 1.31
C LEU A 53 -1.21 -3.00 0.56
N GLU A 54 -1.23 -2.91 -0.77
CA GLU A 54 -2.37 -3.32 -1.58
C GLU A 54 -2.77 -4.77 -1.31
N VAL A 55 -1.79 -5.68 -1.35
CA VAL A 55 -2.02 -7.10 -1.07
C VAL A 55 -2.45 -7.32 0.38
N ILE A 56 -1.78 -6.71 1.37
CA ILE A 56 -2.12 -6.85 2.78
C ILE A 56 -3.52 -6.30 3.06
N CYS A 57 -3.86 -5.13 2.56
CA CYS A 57 -5.16 -4.49 2.73
C CYS A 57 -6.30 -5.29 2.07
N SER A 58 -6.00 -6.12 1.07
CA SER A 58 -7.00 -7.04 0.49
C SER A 58 -7.36 -8.20 1.41
N GLY A 59 -6.61 -8.43 2.49
CA GLY A 59 -6.71 -9.61 3.36
C GLY A 59 -5.90 -10.81 2.87
N ALA A 60 -5.18 -10.69 1.75
CA ALA A 60 -4.30 -11.75 1.27
C ALA A 60 -2.94 -11.73 1.99
N ARG A 61 -2.32 -12.89 2.13
CA ARG A 61 -0.96 -13.01 2.61
C ARG A 61 0.03 -12.86 1.45
N PRO A 62 0.97 -11.89 1.50
CA PRO A 62 2.04 -11.79 0.50
C PRO A 62 2.87 -13.07 0.43
N ILE A 63 3.15 -13.56 -0.78
CA ILE A 63 3.91 -14.82 -1.01
C ILE A 63 5.11 -14.65 -1.94
N ALA A 64 5.11 -13.62 -2.81
CA ALA A 64 6.24 -13.34 -3.68
C ALA A 64 6.35 -11.85 -3.98
N LEU A 65 7.58 -11.37 -4.21
CA LEU A 65 7.89 -10.03 -4.68
C LEU A 65 8.77 -10.11 -5.92
N ILE A 66 8.34 -9.47 -6.99
CA ILE A 66 9.04 -9.39 -8.26
C ILE A 66 9.39 -7.92 -8.52
N ASN A 67 10.65 -7.63 -8.86
CA ASN A 67 11.06 -6.27 -9.21
C ASN A 67 11.65 -6.19 -10.62
N THR A 68 11.58 -5.00 -11.21
CA THR A 68 12.25 -4.65 -12.46
C THR A 68 12.99 -3.35 -12.25
N LEU A 69 14.29 -3.33 -12.56
CA LEU A 69 15.17 -2.19 -12.35
C LEU A 69 15.74 -1.69 -13.68
N CYS A 70 15.58 -0.39 -13.97
CA CYS A 70 16.29 0.29 -15.07
C CYS A 70 17.72 0.67 -14.62
N HIS A 71 18.42 -0.24 -13.96
CA HIS A 71 19.80 -0.17 -13.49
C HIS A 71 20.54 -1.42 -13.87
N ALA A 72 21.84 -1.29 -14.17
CA ALA A 72 22.70 -2.45 -14.37
C ALA A 72 22.87 -3.25 -13.07
N ARG A 73 23.11 -4.55 -13.20
CA ARG A 73 23.29 -5.47 -12.07
C ARG A 73 24.34 -5.03 -11.06
N ALA A 74 25.42 -4.40 -11.55
CA ALA A 74 26.48 -3.86 -10.69
C ALA A 74 25.99 -2.76 -9.72
N GLU A 75 24.90 -2.08 -10.05
CA GLU A 75 24.32 -0.99 -9.27
C GLU A 75 23.09 -1.44 -8.47
N ALA A 76 22.58 -2.63 -8.74
CA ALA A 76 21.32 -3.12 -8.17
C ALA A 76 21.41 -3.54 -6.69
N GLY A 77 22.62 -3.68 -6.12
CA GLY A 77 22.84 -4.19 -4.76
C GLY A 77 21.94 -3.53 -3.70
N PRO A 78 22.01 -2.20 -3.51
CA PRO A 78 21.21 -1.51 -2.49
C PRO A 78 19.70 -1.71 -2.65
N PHE A 79 19.20 -1.78 -3.88
CA PHE A 79 17.80 -2.07 -4.18
C PHE A 79 17.43 -3.48 -3.77
N MET A 80 18.20 -4.49 -4.21
CA MET A 80 17.90 -5.90 -3.97
C MET A 80 17.96 -6.28 -2.50
N ASP A 81 18.93 -5.76 -1.76
CA ASP A 81 19.04 -6.01 -0.32
C ASP A 81 17.85 -5.40 0.44
N THR A 82 17.37 -4.23 0.00
CA THR A 82 16.19 -3.61 0.57
C THR A 82 14.91 -4.33 0.20
N PHE A 83 14.74 -4.78 -1.05
CA PHE A 83 13.59 -5.60 -1.42
C PHE A 83 13.49 -6.87 -0.57
N ARG A 84 14.61 -7.59 -0.36
CA ARG A 84 14.62 -8.77 0.52
C ARG A 84 14.25 -8.43 1.95
N ARG A 85 14.78 -7.34 2.50
CA ARG A 85 14.50 -6.88 3.86
C ARG A 85 13.03 -6.50 4.04
N VAL A 86 12.45 -5.73 3.12
CA VAL A 86 11.03 -5.30 3.18
C VAL A 86 10.10 -6.49 2.94
N ALA A 87 10.44 -7.38 2.01
CA ALA A 87 9.71 -8.62 1.77
C ALA A 87 9.67 -9.52 3.02
N ALA A 88 10.81 -9.66 3.72
CA ALA A 88 10.87 -10.41 4.98
C ALA A 88 9.97 -9.81 6.08
N GLN A 89 9.87 -8.48 6.19
CA GLN A 89 8.93 -7.80 7.11
C GLN A 89 7.47 -8.14 6.77
N ALA A 90 7.16 -8.38 5.49
CA ALA A 90 5.84 -8.81 5.04
C ALA A 90 5.62 -10.34 5.15
N GLY A 91 6.63 -11.10 5.57
CA GLY A 91 6.57 -12.56 5.70
C GLY A 91 6.87 -13.32 4.40
N ILE A 92 7.43 -12.66 3.39
CA ILE A 92 7.88 -13.30 2.13
C ILE A 92 9.29 -13.84 2.35
N PRO A 93 9.55 -15.14 2.10
CA PRO A 93 10.86 -15.72 2.26
C PRO A 93 11.83 -15.25 1.16
N PRO A 94 13.16 -15.24 1.40
CA PRO A 94 14.15 -14.69 0.47
C PRO A 94 14.13 -15.33 -0.93
N GLU A 95 13.85 -16.62 -1.03
CA GLU A 95 13.75 -17.36 -2.29
C GLU A 95 12.55 -16.97 -3.15
N ALA A 96 11.55 -16.29 -2.57
CA ALA A 96 10.39 -15.77 -3.27
C ALA A 96 10.55 -14.29 -3.68
N VAL A 97 11.76 -13.74 -3.60
CA VAL A 97 12.12 -12.42 -4.10
C VAL A 97 12.97 -12.57 -5.35
N THR A 98 12.48 -12.09 -6.49
CA THR A 98 13.18 -12.16 -7.78
C THR A 98 13.02 -10.87 -8.56
N GLY A 99 13.74 -10.73 -9.68
CA GLY A 99 13.61 -9.55 -10.53
C GLY A 99 14.52 -9.58 -11.74
N SER A 100 14.52 -8.45 -12.46
CA SER A 100 15.33 -8.22 -13.65
C SER A 100 16.01 -6.85 -13.58
N THR A 101 17.18 -6.75 -14.22
CA THR A 101 17.97 -5.52 -14.36
C THR A 101 18.12 -5.16 -15.84
N GLU A 102 18.31 -3.88 -16.18
CA GLU A 102 18.56 -3.42 -17.54
C GLU A 102 20.08 -3.37 -17.79
N GLU A 103 20.56 -4.27 -18.63
CA GLU A 103 22.00 -4.40 -18.93
C GLU A 103 22.42 -3.76 -20.28
N ASN A 104 21.45 -3.46 -21.16
CA ASN A 104 21.76 -3.08 -22.53
C ASN A 104 21.82 -1.54 -22.71
N VAL A 105 20.91 -0.82 -22.06
CA VAL A 105 20.77 0.62 -22.25
C VAL A 105 20.92 1.36 -20.93
N PRO A 106 21.93 2.23 -20.78
CA PRO A 106 22.07 3.10 -19.61
C PRO A 106 20.87 4.04 -19.48
N SER A 107 20.13 3.95 -18.37
CA SER A 107 19.05 4.91 -18.10
C SER A 107 19.59 6.16 -17.40
N PRO A 108 19.24 7.38 -17.83
CA PRO A 108 19.65 8.61 -17.17
C PRO A 108 18.87 8.90 -15.88
N ALA A 109 17.69 8.30 -15.71
CA ALA A 109 16.84 8.41 -14.55
C ALA A 109 16.54 7.02 -13.97
N THR A 110 16.24 6.97 -12.69
CA THR A 110 15.82 5.75 -12.00
C THR A 110 14.43 5.31 -12.49
N GLY A 111 14.31 4.03 -12.80
CA GLY A 111 13.04 3.35 -13.08
C GLY A 111 12.98 2.05 -12.29
N VAL A 112 11.90 1.88 -11.54
CA VAL A 112 11.67 0.70 -10.70
C VAL A 112 10.22 0.26 -10.84
N GLY A 113 9.99 -1.02 -11.13
CA GLY A 113 8.68 -1.64 -11.03
C GLY A 113 8.70 -2.71 -9.93
N VAL A 114 7.61 -2.82 -9.18
CA VAL A 114 7.45 -3.88 -8.17
C VAL A 114 6.08 -4.51 -8.32
N THR A 115 6.05 -5.83 -8.34
CA THR A 115 4.83 -6.63 -8.32
C THR A 115 4.86 -7.54 -7.09
N VAL A 116 3.75 -7.58 -6.36
CA VAL A 116 3.57 -8.49 -5.23
C VAL A 116 2.42 -9.44 -5.55
N ILE A 117 2.65 -10.71 -5.26
CA ILE A 117 1.64 -11.75 -5.33
C ILE A 117 1.27 -12.14 -3.90
N GLY A 118 -0.02 -12.18 -3.62
CA GLY A 118 -0.59 -12.67 -2.37
C GLY A 118 -1.47 -13.89 -2.59
N ALA A 119 -1.65 -14.69 -1.55
CA ALA A 119 -2.57 -15.83 -1.52
C ALA A 119 -3.68 -15.56 -0.50
N GLU A 120 -4.91 -15.87 -0.89
CA GLU A 120 -6.06 -15.86 0.02
C GLU A 120 -5.93 -17.03 1.02
N GLU A 121 -6.06 -16.72 2.32
CA GLU A 121 -6.06 -17.75 3.37
C GLU A 121 -7.38 -17.82 4.14
N LYS A 122 -7.99 -16.68 4.45
CA LYS A 122 -9.18 -16.57 5.31
C LYS A 122 -10.35 -15.85 4.66
N GLY A 123 -10.30 -15.60 3.38
CA GLY A 123 -11.20 -14.72 2.65
C GLY A 123 -10.57 -13.34 2.40
N LEU A 124 -10.92 -12.75 1.26
CA LEU A 124 -10.52 -11.38 0.92
C LEU A 124 -11.51 -10.42 1.55
N ILE A 125 -10.99 -9.28 2.03
CA ILE A 125 -11.80 -8.20 2.60
C ILE A 125 -11.99 -7.03 1.63
N ALA A 126 -11.28 -6.99 0.52
CA ALA A 126 -11.43 -5.95 -0.50
C ALA A 126 -12.86 -5.92 -1.05
N GLY A 127 -13.54 -4.77 -0.91
CA GLY A 127 -14.96 -4.60 -1.24
C GLY A 127 -15.91 -5.13 -0.16
N GLY A 128 -15.41 -5.43 1.04
CA GLY A 128 -16.18 -5.96 2.16
C GLY A 128 -16.81 -4.93 3.09
N SER A 129 -16.71 -3.64 2.77
CA SER A 129 -17.34 -2.55 3.54
C SER A 129 -18.84 -2.77 3.72
N ARG A 130 -19.40 -2.27 4.82
CA ARG A 130 -20.82 -2.43 5.19
C ARG A 130 -21.47 -1.09 5.45
N ALA A 131 -22.79 -1.01 5.23
CA ALA A 131 -23.55 0.17 5.65
C ALA A 131 -23.48 0.31 7.18
N GLY A 132 -23.15 1.52 7.65
CA GLY A 132 -22.90 1.80 9.07
C GLY A 132 -21.42 1.89 9.43
N ASP A 133 -20.51 1.32 8.63
CA ASP A 133 -19.07 1.39 8.89
C ASP A 133 -18.57 2.83 8.97
N ILE A 134 -17.59 3.03 9.85
CA ILE A 134 -16.76 4.23 9.89
C ILE A 134 -15.51 4.00 9.04
N VAL A 135 -15.14 4.98 8.22
CA VAL A 135 -13.86 5.00 7.52
C VAL A 135 -12.86 5.83 8.30
N VAL A 136 -11.72 5.24 8.61
CA VAL A 136 -10.63 5.88 9.35
C VAL A 136 -9.38 5.92 8.50
N CYS A 137 -8.67 7.05 8.49
CA CYS A 137 -7.32 7.19 7.95
C CYS A 137 -6.29 6.97 9.05
N VAL A 138 -5.37 6.03 8.83
CA VAL A 138 -4.24 5.72 9.72
C VAL A 138 -2.95 6.18 9.06
N GLY A 139 -2.23 7.10 9.71
CA GLY A 139 -1.11 7.84 9.13
C GLY A 139 -1.55 9.14 8.47
N TRP A 140 -0.61 9.86 7.85
CA TRP A 140 -0.85 11.12 7.16
C TRP A 140 -0.40 11.05 5.70
N PRO A 141 -1.17 11.58 4.73
CA PRO A 141 -0.76 11.60 3.32
C PRO A 141 0.46 12.51 3.13
N ARG A 142 1.55 11.94 2.61
CA ARG A 142 2.80 12.62 2.27
C ARG A 142 3.30 12.15 0.92
N SER A 143 3.77 13.08 0.10
CA SER A 143 4.28 12.78 -1.24
C SER A 143 5.42 13.70 -1.63
N ALA A 144 6.59 13.13 -1.98
CA ALA A 144 7.69 13.87 -2.58
C ALA A 144 7.30 14.33 -4.01
N PRO A 145 7.83 15.47 -4.49
CA PRO A 145 8.79 16.36 -3.82
C PRO A 145 8.15 17.39 -2.87
N ARG A 146 6.81 17.41 -2.74
CA ARG A 146 6.10 18.39 -1.91
C ARG A 146 6.41 18.21 -0.42
N ASP A 147 6.41 16.96 0.02
CA ASP A 147 6.58 16.60 1.42
C ASP A 147 7.90 15.86 1.64
N GLU A 148 8.41 15.92 2.85
CA GLU A 148 9.51 15.08 3.29
C GLU A 148 9.00 13.65 3.52
N VAL A 149 9.63 12.68 2.83
CA VAL A 149 9.30 11.25 2.91
C VAL A 149 10.58 10.47 3.16
N PHE A 150 10.70 9.87 4.35
CA PHE A 150 11.85 9.05 4.73
C PHE A 150 11.43 7.81 5.53
N ILE A 151 12.31 6.81 5.56
CA ILE A 151 12.08 5.56 6.30
C ILE A 151 12.05 5.87 7.80
N GLY A 152 10.97 5.48 8.48
CA GLY A 152 10.77 5.76 9.91
C GLY A 152 10.11 7.12 10.21
N HIS A 153 9.59 7.82 9.19
CA HIS A 153 8.81 9.05 9.43
C HIS A 153 7.62 8.78 10.36
N PRO A 154 7.41 9.58 11.43
CA PRO A 154 6.41 9.30 12.47
C PRO A 154 4.96 9.31 11.99
N ASP A 155 4.67 10.03 10.91
CA ASP A 155 3.30 10.09 10.35
C ASP A 155 3.01 8.98 9.33
N ILE A 156 4.03 8.19 8.93
CA ILE A 156 3.88 7.12 7.94
C ILE A 156 3.54 5.80 8.65
N VAL A 157 2.39 5.21 8.29
CA VAL A 157 1.98 3.94 8.88
C VAL A 157 2.92 2.80 8.50
N GLY A 158 3.41 2.01 9.45
CA GLY A 158 4.29 0.86 9.22
C GLY A 158 3.54 -0.36 8.65
N LEU A 159 4.24 -1.20 7.87
CA LEU A 159 3.69 -2.47 7.36
C LEU A 159 3.18 -3.38 8.50
N GLU A 160 3.92 -3.47 9.59
CA GLU A 160 3.56 -4.28 10.75
C GLU A 160 2.27 -3.79 11.41
N THR A 161 2.08 -2.47 11.54
CA THR A 161 0.84 -1.89 12.06
C THR A 161 -0.35 -2.28 11.18
N VAL A 162 -0.22 -2.16 9.85
CA VAL A 162 -1.31 -2.54 8.93
C VAL A 162 -1.60 -4.04 9.00
N ARG A 163 -0.56 -4.89 9.06
CA ARG A 163 -0.74 -6.34 9.25
C ARG A 163 -1.48 -6.68 10.54
N SER A 164 -1.16 -6.00 11.63
CA SER A 164 -1.84 -6.19 12.93
C SER A 164 -3.30 -5.76 12.85
N LEU A 165 -3.60 -4.65 12.20
CA LEU A 165 -4.97 -4.17 12.00
C LEU A 165 -5.79 -5.16 11.17
N ILE A 166 -5.29 -5.58 10.00
CA ILE A 166 -5.97 -6.56 9.14
C ILE A 166 -6.11 -7.92 9.85
N GLY A 167 -5.06 -8.36 10.54
CA GLY A 167 -5.05 -9.62 11.30
C GLY A 167 -5.99 -9.66 12.51
N SER A 168 -6.48 -8.50 12.97
CA SER A 168 -7.42 -8.41 14.09
C SER A 168 -8.80 -9.03 13.79
N GLY A 169 -9.17 -9.10 12.50
CA GLY A 169 -10.49 -9.53 12.05
C GLY A 169 -11.62 -8.51 12.30
N LEU A 170 -11.28 -7.28 12.73
CA LEU A 170 -12.23 -6.20 13.01
C LEU A 170 -12.39 -5.25 11.81
N VAL A 171 -11.48 -5.33 10.84
CA VAL A 171 -11.50 -4.51 9.62
C VAL A 171 -12.36 -5.22 8.57
N HIS A 172 -13.40 -4.55 8.08
CA HIS A 172 -14.27 -5.07 7.03
C HIS A 172 -13.70 -4.85 5.63
N ASP A 173 -12.97 -3.74 5.44
CA ASP A 173 -12.32 -3.38 4.18
C ASP A 173 -11.14 -2.43 4.45
N ALA A 174 -10.14 -2.45 3.59
CA ALA A 174 -8.99 -1.57 3.69
C ALA A 174 -8.43 -1.19 2.32
N LEU A 175 -7.80 -0.01 2.24
CA LEU A 175 -7.22 0.52 1.02
C LEU A 175 -6.05 1.46 1.34
N PRO A 176 -4.85 1.28 0.78
CA PRO A 176 -3.79 2.27 0.89
C PRO A 176 -4.16 3.53 0.09
N VAL A 177 -3.69 4.69 0.55
CA VAL A 177 -4.00 5.95 -0.13
C VAL A 177 -2.96 6.22 -1.21
N GLY A 178 -3.43 6.35 -2.43
CA GLY A 178 -2.62 6.64 -3.62
C GLY A 178 -2.50 8.13 -3.96
N SER A 179 -2.12 8.41 -5.21
CA SER A 179 -1.85 9.76 -5.72
C SER A 179 -3.08 10.68 -5.79
N ARG A 180 -4.28 10.12 -5.75
CA ARG A 180 -5.55 10.87 -5.86
C ARG A 180 -6.12 11.28 -4.50
N GLY A 181 -5.46 10.89 -3.40
CA GLY A 181 -5.77 11.31 -2.04
C GLY A 181 -6.95 10.59 -1.39
N ILE A 182 -7.16 10.91 -0.10
CA ILE A 182 -8.14 10.20 0.75
C ILE A 182 -9.58 10.33 0.28
N GLY A 183 -9.96 11.45 -0.36
CA GLY A 183 -11.32 11.64 -0.86
C GLY A 183 -11.66 10.68 -1.99
N PHE A 184 -10.72 10.49 -2.93
CA PHE A 184 -10.89 9.53 -4.00
C PHE A 184 -10.92 8.10 -3.47
N GLU A 185 -9.96 7.71 -2.63
CA GLU A 185 -9.85 6.35 -2.12
C GLU A 185 -11.03 5.98 -1.19
N THR A 186 -11.56 6.94 -0.42
CA THR A 186 -12.79 6.72 0.36
C THR A 186 -13.99 6.39 -0.54
N ASN A 187 -14.12 7.10 -1.68
CA ASN A 187 -15.17 6.78 -2.66
C ASN A 187 -14.96 5.42 -3.32
N GLN A 188 -13.71 5.05 -3.66
CA GLN A 188 -13.38 3.72 -4.20
C GLN A 188 -13.75 2.60 -3.20
N LEU A 189 -13.46 2.81 -1.92
CA LEU A 189 -13.80 1.89 -0.85
C LEU A 189 -15.33 1.72 -0.72
N ALA A 190 -16.09 2.81 -0.75
CA ALA A 190 -17.55 2.77 -0.73
C ALA A 190 -18.14 2.11 -2.00
N CYS A 191 -17.73 2.58 -3.18
CA CYS A 191 -18.28 2.11 -4.46
C CYS A 191 -18.02 0.62 -4.70
N SER A 192 -16.85 0.09 -4.29
CA SER A 192 -16.54 -1.33 -4.45
C SER A 192 -17.45 -2.25 -3.62
N ALA A 193 -18.11 -1.70 -2.60
CA ALA A 193 -19.11 -2.39 -1.77
C ALA A 193 -20.57 -2.01 -2.12
N GLY A 194 -20.79 -1.18 -3.16
CA GLY A 194 -22.15 -0.71 -3.52
C GLY A 194 -22.73 0.29 -2.51
N LEU A 195 -21.85 1.07 -1.84
CA LEU A 195 -22.22 2.03 -0.79
C LEU A 195 -21.87 3.46 -1.21
N THR A 196 -22.38 4.43 -0.44
CA THR A 196 -22.04 5.85 -0.54
C THR A 196 -21.28 6.30 0.70
N ALA A 197 -20.22 7.10 0.51
CA ALA A 197 -19.46 7.69 1.60
C ALA A 197 -20.03 9.07 1.97
N HIS A 198 -20.41 9.24 3.24
CA HIS A 198 -20.79 10.52 3.81
C HIS A 198 -19.60 11.11 4.58
N PRO A 199 -18.96 12.20 4.07
CA PRO A 199 -17.78 12.78 4.69
C PRO A 199 -18.02 13.25 6.12
N LEU A 200 -17.03 13.10 6.98
CA LEU A 200 -16.94 13.67 8.31
C LEU A 200 -15.92 14.82 8.32
N ALA A 201 -16.02 15.71 9.31
CA ALA A 201 -15.04 16.77 9.48
C ALA A 201 -13.68 16.17 9.94
N HIS A 202 -12.60 16.49 9.23
CA HIS A 202 -11.24 16.06 9.54
C HIS A 202 -10.21 17.07 9.01
N PRO A 203 -8.97 17.09 9.57
CA PRO A 203 -7.95 18.07 9.18
C PRO A 203 -7.19 17.70 7.90
N ILE A 204 -7.32 16.47 7.38
CA ILE A 204 -6.55 16.01 6.23
C ILE A 204 -7.13 16.57 4.93
N PRO A 205 -6.34 17.26 4.07
CA PRO A 205 -6.83 17.69 2.77
C PRO A 205 -7.20 16.48 1.89
N SER A 206 -8.44 16.45 1.40
CA SER A 206 -9.00 15.27 0.72
C SER A 206 -8.30 14.89 -0.59
N GLY A 207 -7.68 15.87 -1.28
CA GLY A 207 -6.97 15.67 -2.55
C GLY A 207 -5.45 15.47 -2.41
N ASP A 208 -4.91 15.48 -1.20
CA ASP A 208 -3.48 15.32 -1.00
C ASP A 208 -3.04 13.89 -1.29
N SER A 209 -2.03 13.77 -2.16
CA SER A 209 -1.44 12.47 -2.51
C SER A 209 -0.90 11.76 -1.27
N GLY A 210 -1.28 10.50 -1.11
CA GLY A 210 -0.67 9.58 -0.15
C GLY A 210 0.72 9.08 -0.57
N GLY A 211 1.22 9.55 -1.73
CA GLY A 211 2.54 9.18 -2.25
C GLY A 211 2.73 7.67 -2.26
N PRO A 212 3.84 7.16 -1.66
CA PRO A 212 4.11 5.73 -1.63
C PRO A 212 3.29 5.03 -0.52
N ALA A 213 1.96 5.21 -0.52
CA ALA A 213 1.03 4.63 0.45
C ALA A 213 1.40 4.97 1.92
N THR A 214 1.65 6.26 2.21
CA THR A 214 2.08 6.72 3.55
C THR A 214 0.99 6.60 4.60
N CYS A 215 -0.27 6.51 4.19
CA CYS A 215 -1.43 6.23 5.04
C CYS A 215 -2.36 5.21 4.40
N VAL A 216 -3.23 4.62 5.20
CA VAL A 216 -4.24 3.64 4.76
C VAL A 216 -5.62 4.04 5.28
N LEU A 217 -6.65 3.70 4.52
CA LEU A 217 -8.04 3.76 4.96
C LEU A 217 -8.47 2.39 5.45
N LEU A 218 -9.23 2.38 6.54
CA LEU A 218 -9.87 1.19 7.12
C LEU A 218 -11.36 1.46 7.26
N ALA A 219 -12.19 0.51 6.85
CA ALA A 219 -13.62 0.50 7.15
C ALA A 219 -13.92 -0.58 8.19
N GLY A 220 -14.73 -0.27 9.19
CA GLY A 220 -15.12 -1.22 10.23
C GLY A 220 -16.24 -0.68 11.10
N ASP A 221 -16.73 -1.54 12.00
CA ASP A 221 -17.78 -1.17 12.96
C ASP A 221 -17.27 -0.02 13.86
N PRO A 222 -18.03 1.08 14.02
CA PRO A 222 -17.66 2.17 14.91
C PRO A 222 -17.46 1.72 16.38
N ASP A 223 -18.13 0.66 16.80
CA ASP A 223 -17.99 0.11 18.18
C ASP A 223 -16.64 -0.61 18.36
N ASP A 224 -16.02 -1.09 17.29
CA ASP A 224 -14.69 -1.72 17.32
C ASP A 224 -13.52 -0.72 17.15
N GLU A 225 -13.80 0.55 16.84
CA GLU A 225 -12.75 1.57 16.64
C GLU A 225 -11.79 1.71 17.84
N PRO A 226 -12.24 1.70 19.13
CA PRO A 226 -11.30 1.77 20.25
C PRO A 226 -10.33 0.58 20.29
N ARG A 227 -10.78 -0.61 19.89
CA ARG A 227 -9.95 -1.83 19.82
C ARG A 227 -8.94 -1.73 18.67
N LEU A 228 -9.35 -1.24 17.51
CA LEU A 228 -8.46 -0.99 16.38
C LEU A 228 -7.43 0.10 16.72
N ARG A 229 -7.86 1.20 17.35
CA ARG A 229 -6.95 2.28 17.77
C ARG A 229 -5.89 1.80 18.75
N ALA A 230 -6.21 0.86 19.62
CA ALA A 230 -5.26 0.28 20.57
C ALA A 230 -4.13 -0.55 19.92
N LEU A 231 -4.30 -1.00 18.67
CA LEU A 231 -3.28 -1.70 17.88
C LEU A 231 -2.29 -0.74 17.20
N VAL A 232 -2.56 0.56 17.24
CA VAL A 232 -1.80 1.58 16.52
C VAL A 232 -0.96 2.40 17.49
N PRO A 233 0.35 2.67 17.20
CA PRO A 233 1.18 3.53 18.03
C PRO A 233 0.49 4.86 18.33
N ALA A 234 0.59 5.33 19.58
CA ALA A 234 -0.15 6.50 20.08
C ALA A 234 0.16 7.78 19.27
N HIS A 235 1.40 7.92 18.80
CA HIS A 235 1.85 9.08 18.01
C HIS A 235 1.35 9.10 16.57
N LEU A 236 0.95 7.93 16.02
CA LEU A 236 0.53 7.85 14.62
C LEU A 236 -0.84 8.52 14.41
N PRO A 237 -0.98 9.41 13.40
CA PRO A 237 -2.25 10.05 13.10
C PRO A 237 -3.39 9.04 12.87
N TRP A 238 -4.57 9.37 13.43
CA TRP A 238 -5.79 8.58 13.34
C TRP A 238 -6.97 9.53 13.21
N HIS A 239 -7.66 9.51 12.06
CA HIS A 239 -8.75 10.43 11.78
C HIS A 239 -9.94 9.71 11.15
N ARG A 240 -11.14 9.95 11.68
CA ARG A 240 -12.38 9.54 11.03
C ARG A 240 -12.61 10.38 9.78
N ILE A 241 -12.85 9.73 8.65
CA ILE A 241 -12.96 10.37 7.33
C ILE A 241 -14.39 10.41 6.81
N ALA A 242 -15.12 9.31 6.97
CA ALA A 242 -16.49 9.18 6.46
C ALA A 242 -17.28 8.14 7.24
N ARG A 243 -18.60 8.16 7.07
CA ARG A 243 -19.50 7.06 7.40
C ARG A 243 -20.04 6.47 6.11
N LEU A 244 -20.09 5.15 6.00
CA LEU A 244 -20.66 4.46 4.85
C LEU A 244 -22.16 4.22 5.06
N VAL A 245 -22.94 4.49 4.01
CA VAL A 245 -24.39 4.30 4.02
C VAL A 245 -24.84 3.53 2.78
N ALA A 246 -26.01 2.92 2.83
CA ALA A 246 -26.63 2.32 1.66
C ALA A 246 -26.86 3.38 0.58
N SER A 247 -26.57 3.02 -0.68
CA SER A 247 -26.80 3.89 -1.85
C SER A 247 -28.28 4.05 -2.17
#